data_14d30017909875939e05e598db17bdbb
#
_entry.id   14d30017909875939e05e598db17bdbb
#
_cell.length_a   1.000
_cell.length_b   1.000
_cell.length_c   1.000
_cell.angle_alpha   90.00
_cell.angle_beta   90.00
_cell.angle_gamma   90.00
#
_symmetry.space_group_name_H-M   'P 1'
#
loop_
_entity.id
_entity.type
_entity.pdbx_description
1 polymer ?
#
loop_
_entity_poly.entity_id
_entity_poly.type
_entity_poly.pdbx_seq_one_letter_code
_entity_poly.pdbx_strand_id
1 'polypeptide(L)'
;MRYLKRVMALMAPAFALLTGCADTNLLPQTLTLVECRIPKLPTAAQCGTIEVPENRENPESRKISIAFAVLRASTLKPLPDPLFILAGGPGQAASYLGPFAAKLTDLRKSRDIVLVDQRGTGRSSPLTCGAFAFNSAAINKLDWDQSHKAADCVKELLAQGVDAAQYTTSEWVKDLNAVRLGLGYKKINLWGGSYGTRVAIEYARRYPDHVRSAILDGVVSPSMQIGLDVLQTRDVALSNIVDKCKTTRACQARHPDLGAALDTIKANLGVNGKEVVLNDPRTGQSQKHHLNFDHLISALQQLTYSPELSALLPEIIRRAVDGDYGPLYASANQVTADLAKQMNIALYYSVTCSDDVLRMAPSKTAGPTTRIGSNALAQRTLAICENWPKGKIQNDAAQPLSSSLPTLILSGGLDPATPPSNGAEVARSLPASRHIIASGYGHIVSSHACGPRLIAAFVDQPDFSKLPTACVDHFEKSIGPALWADNLGGQ
;
A
#
# COMPACT_ATOMS: atom_id res chain seq x y z
N MET A 1 -36.34 -82.62 -10.18
CA MET A 1 -37.27 -81.65 -10.77
C MET A 1 -37.54 -80.54 -9.79
N ARG A 2 -36.95 -79.37 -10.00
CA ARG A 2 -37.42 -78.05 -9.61
C ARG A 2 -36.34 -77.03 -9.96
N TYR A 3 -36.62 -76.21 -10.91
CA TYR A 3 -35.76 -75.11 -11.41
C TYR A 3 -35.66 -73.97 -10.39
N LEU A 4 -34.42 -73.56 -10.04
CA LEU A 4 -34.16 -72.32 -9.31
C LEU A 4 -33.69 -71.28 -10.34
N LYS A 5 -34.53 -70.28 -10.58
CA LYS A 5 -34.15 -69.07 -11.37
C LYS A 5 -33.34 -68.14 -10.47
N ARG A 6 -32.07 -67.88 -10.85
CA ARG A 6 -31.25 -66.81 -10.28
C ARG A 6 -31.62 -65.49 -10.99
N VAL A 7 -32.10 -64.56 -10.20
CA VAL A 7 -32.24 -63.16 -10.61
C VAL A 7 -30.91 -62.44 -10.37
N MET A 8 -30.28 -61.97 -11.44
CA MET A 8 -29.07 -61.16 -11.38
C MET A 8 -29.53 -59.69 -11.30
N ALA A 9 -29.29 -59.04 -10.15
CA ALA A 9 -29.50 -57.62 -9.95
C ALA A 9 -28.26 -56.84 -10.51
N LEU A 10 -28.45 -56.08 -11.57
CA LEU A 10 -27.47 -55.12 -12.07
C LEU A 10 -27.45 -53.88 -11.16
N MET A 11 -26.33 -53.73 -10.41
CA MET A 11 -26.02 -52.43 -9.78
C MET A 11 -25.33 -51.53 -10.79
N ALA A 12 -25.98 -50.46 -11.20
CA ALA A 12 -25.36 -49.37 -11.93
C ALA A 12 -24.63 -48.46 -10.96
N PRO A 13 -23.38 -48.04 -11.23
CA PRO A 13 -22.72 -47.03 -10.39
C PRO A 13 -23.30 -45.64 -10.68
N ALA A 14 -23.80 -44.99 -9.64
CA ALA A 14 -24.17 -43.59 -9.69
C ALA A 14 -22.89 -42.73 -9.81
N PHE A 15 -22.62 -42.20 -10.98
CA PHE A 15 -21.65 -41.15 -11.18
C PHE A 15 -22.19 -39.84 -10.60
N ALA A 16 -21.72 -39.43 -9.45
CA ALA A 16 -21.95 -38.11 -8.92
C ALA A 16 -21.18 -37.10 -9.79
N LEU A 17 -21.87 -36.40 -10.65
CA LEU A 17 -21.37 -35.21 -11.35
C LEU A 17 -21.14 -34.10 -10.31
N LEU A 18 -19.90 -33.92 -9.92
CA LEU A 18 -19.44 -32.71 -9.26
C LEU A 18 -19.49 -31.58 -10.30
N THR A 19 -20.60 -30.85 -10.33
CA THR A 19 -20.69 -29.57 -11.04
C THR A 19 -19.91 -28.54 -10.23
N GLY A 20 -18.62 -28.40 -10.54
CA GLY A 20 -17.86 -27.21 -10.17
C GLY A 20 -18.53 -26.01 -10.83
N CYS A 21 -18.96 -25.04 -10.04
CA CYS A 21 -19.35 -23.72 -10.54
C CYS A 21 -18.13 -23.09 -11.22
N ALA A 22 -17.98 -23.32 -12.54
CA ALA A 22 -17.11 -22.51 -13.37
C ALA A 22 -17.83 -21.17 -13.57
N ASP A 23 -17.16 -20.06 -13.28
CA ASP A 23 -17.56 -18.70 -13.65
C ASP A 23 -17.63 -18.60 -15.19
N THR A 24 -18.76 -18.97 -15.79
CA THR A 24 -18.92 -19.15 -17.25
C THR A 24 -19.45 -17.92 -17.98
N ASN A 25 -19.31 -16.71 -17.46
CA ASN A 25 -19.92 -15.52 -18.09
C ASN A 25 -18.98 -14.38 -18.48
N LEU A 26 -17.70 -14.60 -18.66
CA LEU A 26 -16.82 -13.62 -19.30
C LEU A 26 -16.30 -14.20 -20.62
N LEU A 27 -17.07 -14.02 -21.69
CA LEU A 27 -16.51 -14.15 -23.04
C LEU A 27 -15.31 -13.20 -23.15
N PRO A 28 -14.18 -13.61 -23.77
CA PRO A 28 -13.04 -12.74 -23.93
C PRO A 28 -13.48 -11.50 -24.74
N GLN A 29 -13.65 -10.37 -24.06
CA GLN A 29 -13.80 -9.09 -24.73
C GLN A 29 -12.51 -8.86 -25.52
N THR A 30 -12.62 -8.62 -26.80
CA THR A 30 -11.46 -8.23 -27.62
C THR A 30 -10.99 -6.87 -27.11
N LEU A 31 -9.91 -6.87 -26.30
CA LEU A 31 -9.38 -5.64 -25.74
C LEU A 31 -8.69 -4.82 -26.82
N THR A 32 -9.16 -3.59 -27.02
CA THR A 32 -8.47 -2.63 -27.87
C THR A 32 -7.42 -1.90 -27.03
N LEU A 33 -6.15 -2.07 -27.37
CA LEU A 33 -5.05 -1.36 -26.75
C LEU A 33 -4.68 -0.15 -27.60
N VAL A 34 -4.55 1.01 -26.97
CA VAL A 34 -4.16 2.27 -27.65
C VAL A 34 -2.88 2.82 -27.04
N GLU A 35 -2.04 3.45 -27.86
CA GLU A 35 -0.86 4.11 -27.31
C GLU A 35 -1.26 5.25 -26.37
N CYS A 36 -0.58 5.33 -25.24
CA CYS A 36 -0.90 6.31 -24.21
C CYS A 36 0.36 6.78 -23.45
N ARG A 37 0.20 7.89 -22.71
CA ARG A 37 1.21 8.42 -21.80
C ARG A 37 0.78 8.21 -20.36
N ILE A 38 1.68 7.63 -19.56
CA ILE A 38 1.54 7.51 -18.11
C ILE A 38 2.34 8.65 -17.47
N PRO A 39 1.84 9.33 -16.43
CA PRO A 39 2.56 10.42 -15.76
C PRO A 39 3.96 10.00 -15.32
N LYS A 40 4.96 10.84 -15.63
CA LYS A 40 6.37 10.62 -15.29
C LYS A 40 6.98 9.32 -15.85
N LEU A 41 6.33 8.64 -16.79
CA LEU A 41 6.91 7.52 -17.55
C LEU A 41 7.54 8.07 -18.84
N PRO A 42 8.85 7.86 -19.08
CA PRO A 42 9.54 8.45 -20.24
C PRO A 42 9.12 7.82 -21.57
N THR A 43 8.65 6.57 -21.55
CA THR A 43 8.22 5.82 -22.74
C THR A 43 6.70 5.76 -22.86
N ALA A 44 6.19 5.58 -24.09
CA ALA A 44 4.79 5.27 -24.29
C ALA A 44 4.44 3.88 -23.71
N ALA A 45 3.18 3.72 -23.34
CA ALA A 45 2.57 2.47 -22.93
C ALA A 45 1.39 2.15 -23.84
N GLN A 46 0.82 0.95 -23.73
CA GLN A 46 -0.44 0.57 -24.34
C GLN A 46 -1.51 0.53 -23.26
N CYS A 47 -2.50 1.40 -23.35
CA CYS A 47 -3.61 1.47 -22.41
C CYS A 47 -4.86 0.76 -22.94
N GLY A 48 -5.62 0.20 -22.02
CA GLY A 48 -6.93 -0.38 -22.26
C GLY A 48 -7.83 -0.27 -21.05
N THR A 49 -9.08 -0.63 -21.25
CA THR A 49 -10.09 -0.76 -20.19
C THR A 49 -10.88 -2.03 -20.39
N ILE A 50 -11.40 -2.58 -19.28
CA ILE A 50 -12.45 -3.59 -19.31
C ILE A 50 -13.63 -3.12 -18.48
N GLU A 51 -14.84 -3.47 -18.91
CA GLU A 51 -16.06 -3.20 -18.16
C GLU A 51 -16.38 -4.41 -17.27
N VAL A 52 -16.65 -4.14 -15.99
CA VAL A 52 -17.06 -5.14 -15.02
C VAL A 52 -18.29 -4.65 -14.26
N PRO A 53 -19.18 -5.53 -13.77
CA PRO A 53 -20.25 -5.11 -12.86
C PRO A 53 -19.63 -4.51 -11.57
N GLU A 54 -20.16 -3.39 -11.09
CA GLU A 54 -19.77 -2.85 -9.79
C GLU A 54 -20.04 -3.85 -8.68
N ASN A 55 -21.27 -4.42 -8.67
CA ASN A 55 -21.68 -5.51 -7.81
C ASN A 55 -21.84 -6.80 -8.62
N ARG A 56 -20.94 -7.77 -8.44
CA ARG A 56 -20.98 -9.05 -9.15
C ARG A 56 -22.12 -9.99 -8.70
N GLU A 57 -22.71 -9.74 -7.53
CA GLU A 57 -23.87 -10.49 -7.08
C GLU A 57 -25.18 -9.99 -7.74
N ASN A 58 -25.14 -8.78 -8.33
CA ASN A 58 -26.23 -8.21 -9.11
C ASN A 58 -25.75 -7.87 -10.53
N PRO A 59 -26.01 -8.73 -11.53
CA PRO A 59 -25.59 -8.50 -12.91
C PRO A 59 -26.15 -7.21 -13.55
N GLU A 60 -27.30 -6.73 -13.07
CA GLU A 60 -27.94 -5.50 -13.51
C GLU A 60 -27.35 -4.26 -12.84
N SER A 61 -26.36 -4.43 -11.94
CA SER A 61 -25.69 -3.30 -11.31
C SER A 61 -24.95 -2.45 -12.34
N ARG A 62 -24.68 -1.22 -11.93
CA ARG A 62 -23.83 -0.31 -12.70
C ARG A 62 -22.54 -1.01 -13.14
N LYS A 63 -22.15 -0.82 -14.40
CA LYS A 63 -20.84 -1.24 -14.88
C LYS A 63 -19.81 -0.17 -14.56
N ILE A 64 -18.63 -0.61 -14.18
CA ILE A 64 -17.46 0.23 -13.94
C ILE A 64 -16.32 -0.18 -14.87
N SER A 65 -15.55 0.80 -15.29
CA SER A 65 -14.39 0.60 -16.14
C SER A 65 -13.15 0.36 -15.29
N ILE A 66 -12.39 -0.69 -15.58
CA ILE A 66 -11.09 -0.98 -14.99
C ILE A 66 -10.01 -0.65 -16.00
N ALA A 67 -9.23 0.37 -15.74
CA ALA A 67 -8.17 0.86 -16.61
C ALA A 67 -6.83 0.20 -16.28
N PHE A 68 -6.06 -0.09 -17.33
CA PHE A 68 -4.73 -0.64 -17.20
C PHE A 68 -3.78 -0.09 -18.26
N ALA A 69 -2.49 -0.23 -18.01
CA ALA A 69 -1.44 0.11 -18.95
C ALA A 69 -0.41 -1.00 -19.03
N VAL A 70 0.00 -1.34 -20.25
CA VAL A 70 1.01 -2.37 -20.55
C VAL A 70 2.26 -1.68 -21.07
N LEU A 71 3.36 -1.79 -20.33
CA LEU A 71 4.69 -1.45 -20.79
C LEU A 71 5.25 -2.69 -21.49
N ARG A 72 5.26 -2.68 -22.83
CA ARG A 72 5.72 -3.82 -23.60
C ARG A 72 7.18 -4.14 -23.37
N ALA A 73 7.49 -5.42 -23.41
CA ALA A 73 8.86 -5.91 -23.45
C ALA A 73 9.61 -5.32 -24.66
N SER A 74 10.93 -5.19 -24.54
CA SER A 74 11.78 -4.68 -25.62
C SER A 74 12.07 -5.73 -26.70
N THR A 75 11.64 -6.98 -26.52
CA THR A 75 11.77 -8.08 -27.49
C THR A 75 10.49 -8.28 -28.28
N LEU A 76 10.62 -8.76 -29.52
CA LEU A 76 9.47 -9.16 -30.34
C LEU A 76 8.82 -10.49 -29.90
N LYS A 77 9.50 -11.26 -29.04
CA LYS A 77 9.00 -12.53 -28.48
C LYS A 77 9.03 -12.46 -26.95
N PRO A 78 8.09 -11.74 -26.33
CA PRO A 78 8.05 -11.64 -24.87
C PRO A 78 7.71 -12.98 -24.24
N LEU A 79 8.24 -13.21 -23.04
CA LEU A 79 7.84 -14.34 -22.20
C LEU A 79 6.37 -14.17 -21.77
N PRO A 80 5.61 -15.27 -21.65
CA PRO A 80 4.16 -15.22 -21.48
C PRO A 80 3.69 -14.93 -20.05
N ASP A 81 4.62 -14.58 -19.15
CA ASP A 81 4.39 -14.38 -17.72
C ASP A 81 4.81 -12.96 -17.29
N PRO A 82 3.98 -11.94 -17.57
CA PRO A 82 4.27 -10.54 -17.26
C PRO A 82 4.36 -10.29 -15.76
N LEU A 83 4.89 -9.12 -15.38
CA LEU A 83 4.82 -8.60 -14.02
C LEU A 83 3.61 -7.68 -13.88
N PHE A 84 2.70 -7.98 -12.97
CA PHE A 84 1.62 -7.10 -12.53
C PHE A 84 2.07 -6.31 -11.31
N ILE A 85 1.96 -4.98 -11.37
CA ILE A 85 2.32 -4.07 -10.27
C ILE A 85 1.05 -3.65 -9.55
N LEU A 86 1.00 -3.97 -8.24
CA LEU A 86 -0.13 -3.71 -7.35
C LEU A 86 0.24 -2.58 -6.40
N ALA A 87 -0.46 -1.46 -6.53
CA ALA A 87 -0.18 -0.26 -5.76
C ALA A 87 -0.62 -0.37 -4.30
N GLY A 88 -0.09 0.52 -3.47
CA GLY A 88 -0.34 0.61 -2.04
C GLY A 88 -1.54 1.49 -1.67
N GLY A 89 -1.51 1.98 -0.48
CA GLY A 89 -2.54 2.81 0.13
C GLY A 89 -3.28 2.08 1.25
N PRO A 90 -4.51 1.56 1.02
CA PRO A 90 -5.30 1.48 -0.21
C PRO A 90 -5.63 2.84 -0.82
N GLY A 91 -5.94 2.86 -2.12
CA GLY A 91 -6.38 4.08 -2.81
C GLY A 91 -5.38 4.68 -3.78
N GLN A 92 -4.13 4.19 -3.85
CA GLN A 92 -3.17 4.62 -4.86
C GLN A 92 -3.45 3.93 -6.21
N ALA A 93 -3.50 4.70 -7.29
CA ALA A 93 -3.58 4.14 -8.63
C ALA A 93 -2.21 3.60 -9.08
N ALA A 94 -2.20 2.41 -9.69
CA ALA A 94 -0.95 1.79 -10.15
C ALA A 94 -0.26 2.61 -11.26
N SER A 95 -1.01 3.37 -12.05
CA SER A 95 -0.48 4.29 -13.06
C SER A 95 0.50 5.33 -12.48
N TYR A 96 0.40 5.70 -11.20
CA TYR A 96 1.37 6.58 -10.53
C TYR A 96 2.71 5.89 -10.23
N LEU A 97 2.78 4.55 -10.31
CA LEU A 97 4.01 3.78 -10.19
C LEU A 97 4.80 3.69 -11.52
N GLY A 98 4.42 4.48 -12.53
CA GLY A 98 5.16 4.60 -13.79
C GLY A 98 6.66 4.84 -13.61
N PRO A 99 7.12 5.76 -12.73
CA PRO A 99 8.55 5.96 -12.46
C PRO A 99 9.26 4.73 -11.88
N PHE A 100 8.59 3.94 -11.06
CA PHE A 100 9.13 2.66 -10.57
C PHE A 100 9.19 1.62 -11.69
N ALA A 101 8.11 1.46 -12.46
CA ALA A 101 8.10 0.56 -13.61
C ALA A 101 9.18 0.90 -14.64
N ALA A 102 9.50 2.19 -14.82
CA ALA A 102 10.58 2.66 -15.69
C ALA A 102 11.97 2.17 -15.24
N LYS A 103 12.18 1.95 -13.94
CA LYS A 103 13.45 1.42 -13.40
C LYS A 103 13.63 -0.08 -13.66
N LEU A 104 12.58 -0.82 -13.97
CA LEU A 104 12.61 -2.26 -14.21
C LEU A 104 13.08 -2.60 -15.65
N THR A 105 14.15 -1.96 -16.10
CA THR A 105 14.67 -2.08 -17.46
C THR A 105 15.11 -3.50 -17.81
N ASP A 106 15.75 -4.21 -16.87
CA ASP A 106 16.21 -5.58 -17.08
C ASP A 106 15.02 -6.54 -17.26
N LEU A 107 13.96 -6.38 -16.47
CA LEU A 107 12.73 -7.16 -16.62
C LEU A 107 12.07 -6.92 -17.98
N ARG A 108 12.01 -5.65 -18.42
CA ARG A 108 11.42 -5.27 -19.69
C ARG A 108 12.18 -5.79 -20.92
N LYS A 109 13.40 -6.28 -20.77
CA LYS A 109 14.10 -6.95 -21.88
C LYS A 109 13.30 -8.17 -22.39
N SER A 110 12.58 -8.86 -21.50
CA SER A 110 11.94 -10.14 -21.83
C SER A 110 10.45 -10.22 -21.48
N ARG A 111 9.91 -9.36 -20.61
CA ARG A 111 8.52 -9.46 -20.11
C ARG A 111 7.80 -8.12 -20.16
N ASP A 112 6.50 -8.18 -20.38
CA ASP A 112 5.62 -7.04 -20.22
C ASP A 112 5.48 -6.67 -18.73
N ILE A 113 5.26 -5.38 -18.44
CA ILE A 113 4.86 -4.90 -17.12
C ILE A 113 3.46 -4.33 -17.23
N VAL A 114 2.55 -4.75 -16.34
CA VAL A 114 1.15 -4.33 -16.35
C VAL A 114 0.86 -3.52 -15.09
N LEU A 115 0.38 -2.30 -15.29
CA LEU A 115 -0.11 -1.40 -14.25
C LEU A 115 -1.64 -1.42 -14.34
N VAL A 116 -2.34 -1.88 -13.29
CA VAL A 116 -3.80 -1.91 -13.25
C VAL A 116 -4.27 -0.97 -12.16
N ASP A 117 -5.01 0.08 -12.52
CA ASP A 117 -5.61 0.98 -11.54
C ASP A 117 -6.73 0.24 -10.81
N GLN A 118 -6.67 0.22 -9.47
CA GLN A 118 -7.71 -0.40 -8.65
C GLN A 118 -9.06 0.29 -8.90
N ARG A 119 -10.18 -0.50 -8.89
CA ARG A 119 -11.52 0.11 -8.91
C ARG A 119 -11.59 1.29 -7.94
N GLY A 120 -12.16 2.39 -8.36
CA GLY A 120 -12.26 3.61 -7.55
C GLY A 120 -11.03 4.49 -7.53
N THR A 121 -9.97 4.17 -8.30
CA THR A 121 -8.74 4.99 -8.39
C THR A 121 -8.39 5.37 -9.82
N GLY A 122 -7.51 6.34 -9.99
CA GLY A 122 -6.92 6.69 -11.26
C GLY A 122 -7.94 6.87 -12.39
N ARG A 123 -7.88 6.00 -13.39
CA ARG A 123 -8.86 5.95 -14.49
C ARG A 123 -9.85 4.78 -14.38
N SER A 124 -9.84 4.06 -13.26
CA SER A 124 -10.74 2.94 -12.96
C SER A 124 -11.98 3.40 -12.20
N SER A 125 -12.85 4.18 -12.83
CA SER A 125 -14.07 4.74 -12.25
C SER A 125 -13.85 5.31 -10.85
N PRO A 126 -13.03 6.39 -10.72
CA PRO A 126 -12.59 6.91 -9.43
C PRO A 126 -13.78 7.33 -8.55
N LEU A 127 -13.69 7.05 -7.26
CA LEU A 127 -14.66 7.52 -6.27
C LEU A 127 -14.44 9.02 -6.03
N THR A 128 -15.27 9.85 -6.63
CA THR A 128 -15.15 11.30 -6.51
C THR A 128 -16.19 11.84 -5.55
N CYS A 129 -15.72 12.54 -4.50
CA CYS A 129 -16.56 13.36 -3.66
C CYS A 129 -15.86 14.68 -3.33
N GLY A 130 -16.59 15.78 -3.44
CA GLY A 130 -16.07 17.14 -3.23
C GLY A 130 -15.56 17.35 -1.82
N ALA A 131 -16.19 16.68 -0.84
CA ALA A 131 -15.80 16.73 0.55
C ALA A 131 -14.34 16.26 0.80
N PHE A 132 -13.83 15.30 0.01
CA PHE A 132 -12.46 14.81 0.06
C PHE A 132 -11.56 15.33 -1.06
N ALA A 133 -12.03 16.33 -1.83
CA ALA A 133 -11.18 16.94 -2.84
C ALA A 133 -9.97 17.64 -2.18
N PHE A 134 -8.78 17.17 -2.56
CA PHE A 134 -7.55 17.84 -2.16
C PHE A 134 -7.43 19.14 -2.92
N ASN A 135 -7.93 20.24 -2.34
CA ASN A 135 -7.51 21.53 -2.79
C ASN A 135 -6.24 21.94 -2.02
N SER A 136 -5.38 22.73 -2.65
CA SER A 136 -4.15 23.23 -2.03
C SER A 136 -4.40 23.95 -0.70
N ALA A 137 -5.57 24.57 -0.54
CA ALA A 137 -5.98 25.24 0.69
C ALA A 137 -6.30 24.27 1.84
N ALA A 138 -6.82 23.06 1.55
CA ALA A 138 -7.06 22.05 2.58
C ALA A 138 -5.76 21.43 3.12
N ILE A 139 -4.77 21.20 2.25
CA ILE A 139 -3.42 20.75 2.66
C ILE A 139 -2.78 21.83 3.55
N ASN A 140 -2.95 23.09 3.23
CA ASN A 140 -2.36 24.21 3.96
C ASN A 140 -3.03 24.45 5.32
N LYS A 141 -4.24 23.95 5.57
CA LYS A 141 -4.95 24.20 6.83
C LYS A 141 -4.62 23.22 7.93
N LEU A 142 -3.84 22.15 7.68
CA LEU A 142 -3.64 21.05 8.65
C LEU A 142 -4.99 20.56 9.24
N ASP A 143 -6.08 20.73 8.48
CA ASP A 143 -7.44 20.35 8.89
C ASP A 143 -7.57 18.83 8.78
N TRP A 144 -7.25 18.18 9.88
CA TRP A 144 -7.24 16.72 10.01
C TRP A 144 -8.61 16.17 10.43
N ASP A 145 -9.55 17.03 10.82
CA ASP A 145 -10.91 16.59 11.14
C ASP A 145 -11.75 16.48 9.85
N GLN A 146 -11.77 15.29 9.29
CA GLN A 146 -12.58 14.96 8.10
C GLN A 146 -13.77 14.06 8.42
N SER A 147 -14.06 13.78 9.71
CA SER A 147 -15.15 12.88 10.08
C SER A 147 -16.51 13.36 9.60
N HIS A 148 -16.79 14.67 9.71
CA HIS A 148 -18.02 15.27 9.19
C HIS A 148 -18.10 15.23 7.66
N LYS A 149 -16.94 15.31 6.96
CA LYS A 149 -16.88 15.23 5.49
C LYS A 149 -17.15 13.82 4.96
N ALA A 150 -16.95 12.80 5.80
CA ALA A 150 -17.20 11.42 5.42
C ALA A 150 -18.68 11.17 5.12
N ALA A 151 -19.58 11.68 5.97
CA ALA A 151 -21.02 11.54 5.77
C ALA A 151 -21.49 12.26 4.49
N ASP A 152 -20.93 13.45 4.21
CA ASP A 152 -21.25 14.18 2.98
C ASP A 152 -20.71 13.46 1.74
N CYS A 153 -19.51 12.89 1.80
CA CYS A 153 -18.97 12.08 0.72
C CYS A 153 -19.85 10.85 0.44
N VAL A 154 -20.33 10.14 1.48
CA VAL A 154 -21.24 9.00 1.29
C VAL A 154 -22.52 9.43 0.57
N LYS A 155 -23.11 10.58 0.94
CA LYS A 155 -24.29 11.13 0.26
C LYS A 155 -24.02 11.46 -1.21
N GLU A 156 -22.85 12.07 -1.49
CA GLU A 156 -22.43 12.39 -2.85
C GLU A 156 -22.25 11.14 -3.71
N LEU A 157 -21.63 10.09 -3.16
CA LEU A 157 -21.44 8.79 -3.84
C LEU A 157 -22.77 8.12 -4.14
N LEU A 158 -23.69 8.08 -3.15
CA LEU A 158 -25.03 7.52 -3.34
C LEU A 158 -25.82 8.28 -4.41
N ALA A 159 -25.72 9.62 -4.45
CA ALA A 159 -26.36 10.45 -5.48
C ALA A 159 -25.81 10.17 -6.89
N GLN A 160 -24.59 9.69 -7.01
CA GLN A 160 -23.96 9.24 -8.26
C GLN A 160 -24.29 7.78 -8.61
N GLY A 161 -25.10 7.10 -7.81
CA GLY A 161 -25.42 5.67 -7.98
C GLY A 161 -24.27 4.73 -7.66
N VAL A 162 -23.29 5.18 -6.85
CA VAL A 162 -22.11 4.39 -6.44
C VAL A 162 -22.45 3.59 -5.20
N ASP A 163 -22.22 2.28 -5.23
CA ASP A 163 -22.24 1.41 -4.06
C ASP A 163 -20.81 1.26 -3.48
N ALA A 164 -20.46 2.14 -2.54
CA ALA A 164 -19.14 2.16 -1.92
C ALA A 164 -18.77 0.86 -1.17
N ALA A 165 -19.77 0.02 -0.83
CA ALA A 165 -19.57 -1.30 -0.24
C ALA A 165 -18.94 -2.32 -1.20
N GLN A 166 -18.97 -2.07 -2.52
CA GLN A 166 -18.36 -2.94 -3.51
C GLN A 166 -16.86 -2.70 -3.73
N TYR A 167 -16.26 -1.75 -2.99
CA TYR A 167 -14.87 -1.36 -3.18
C TYR A 167 -13.97 -1.98 -2.09
N THR A 168 -13.89 -3.32 -2.11
CA THR A 168 -13.12 -4.15 -1.17
C THR A 168 -11.92 -4.81 -1.86
N THR A 169 -10.98 -5.35 -1.09
CA THR A 169 -9.86 -6.14 -1.64
C THR A 169 -10.37 -7.36 -2.40
N SER A 170 -11.42 -8.03 -1.91
CA SER A 170 -11.99 -9.22 -2.56
C SER A 170 -12.54 -8.92 -3.95
N GLU A 171 -13.25 -7.80 -4.13
CA GLU A 171 -13.76 -7.40 -5.45
C GLU A 171 -12.62 -6.95 -6.38
N TRP A 172 -11.62 -6.25 -5.83
CA TRP A 172 -10.44 -5.83 -6.58
C TRP A 172 -9.66 -7.02 -7.16
N VAL A 173 -9.48 -8.09 -6.40
CA VAL A 173 -8.80 -9.31 -6.87
C VAL A 173 -9.52 -9.96 -8.06
N LYS A 174 -10.86 -9.91 -8.09
CA LYS A 174 -11.66 -10.37 -9.23
C LYS A 174 -11.45 -9.48 -10.47
N ASP A 175 -11.30 -8.17 -10.30
CA ASP A 175 -11.00 -7.26 -11.40
C ASP A 175 -9.62 -7.54 -12.00
N LEU A 176 -8.62 -7.74 -11.14
CA LEU A 176 -7.28 -8.12 -11.60
C LEU A 176 -7.29 -9.38 -12.45
N ASN A 177 -8.07 -10.39 -12.00
CA ASN A 177 -8.21 -11.62 -12.77
C ASN A 177 -8.94 -11.40 -14.12
N ALA A 178 -9.94 -10.52 -14.15
CA ALA A 178 -10.61 -10.16 -15.40
C ALA A 178 -9.64 -9.47 -16.39
N VAL A 179 -8.78 -8.56 -15.90
CA VAL A 179 -7.73 -7.93 -16.74
C VAL A 179 -6.73 -8.98 -17.23
N ARG A 180 -6.27 -9.90 -16.37
CA ARG A 180 -5.38 -11.00 -16.77
C ARG A 180 -5.99 -11.83 -17.89
N LEU A 181 -7.25 -12.23 -17.75
CA LEU A 181 -8.00 -13.00 -18.76
C LEU A 181 -8.14 -12.22 -20.06
N GLY A 182 -8.57 -10.95 -19.98
CA GLY A 182 -8.73 -10.08 -21.15
C GLY A 182 -7.44 -9.86 -21.93
N LEU A 183 -6.29 -9.82 -21.23
CA LEU A 183 -4.96 -9.72 -21.86
C LEU A 183 -4.41 -11.08 -22.33
N GLY A 184 -5.10 -12.20 -22.04
CA GLY A 184 -4.71 -13.54 -22.48
C GLY A 184 -3.56 -14.19 -21.71
N TYR A 185 -3.16 -13.64 -20.56
CA TYR A 185 -2.07 -14.20 -19.78
C TYR A 185 -2.54 -15.41 -18.94
N LYS A 186 -1.88 -16.56 -19.12
CA LYS A 186 -2.17 -17.78 -18.33
C LYS A 186 -1.64 -17.68 -16.91
N LYS A 187 -0.39 -17.24 -16.76
CA LYS A 187 0.27 -17.01 -15.46
C LYS A 187 0.88 -15.63 -15.42
N ILE A 188 0.92 -15.05 -14.25
CA ILE A 188 1.52 -13.73 -14.01
C ILE A 188 2.49 -13.80 -12.84
N ASN A 189 3.43 -12.86 -12.79
CA ASN A 189 4.22 -12.55 -11.61
C ASN A 189 3.60 -11.34 -10.93
N LEU A 190 3.62 -11.30 -9.61
CA LEU A 190 3.04 -10.20 -8.84
C LEU A 190 4.16 -9.41 -8.14
N TRP A 191 4.11 -8.10 -8.22
CA TRP A 191 4.80 -7.21 -7.29
C TRP A 191 3.73 -6.41 -6.55
N GLY A 192 3.71 -6.54 -5.23
CA GLY A 192 2.86 -5.75 -4.37
C GLY A 192 3.69 -4.86 -3.45
N GLY A 193 3.35 -3.57 -3.38
CA GLY A 193 3.94 -2.63 -2.43
C GLY A 193 2.92 -2.24 -1.36
N SER A 194 3.30 -2.28 -0.07
CA SER A 194 2.41 -1.85 1.01
C SER A 194 1.08 -2.62 0.99
N TYR A 195 -0.08 -1.93 0.95
CA TYR A 195 -1.39 -2.58 0.75
C TYR A 195 -1.42 -3.53 -0.46
N GLY A 196 -0.68 -3.23 -1.53
CA GLY A 196 -0.56 -4.12 -2.69
C GLY A 196 -0.05 -5.52 -2.36
N THR A 197 0.65 -5.71 -1.24
CA THR A 197 1.09 -7.03 -0.76
C THR A 197 -0.09 -7.86 -0.26
N ARG A 198 -1.07 -7.23 0.44
CA ARG A 198 -2.33 -7.88 0.81
C ARG A 198 -3.11 -8.32 -0.43
N VAL A 199 -3.17 -7.47 -1.45
CA VAL A 199 -3.80 -7.80 -2.74
C VAL A 199 -3.11 -8.98 -3.42
N ALA A 200 -1.76 -9.01 -3.43
CA ALA A 200 -0.99 -10.11 -4.00
C ALA A 200 -1.25 -11.44 -3.27
N ILE A 201 -1.28 -11.41 -1.93
CA ILE A 201 -1.58 -12.59 -1.09
C ILE A 201 -3.00 -13.09 -1.36
N GLU A 202 -3.98 -12.18 -1.41
CA GLU A 202 -5.37 -12.56 -1.68
C GLU A 202 -5.56 -13.05 -3.12
N TYR A 203 -4.88 -12.46 -4.10
CA TYR A 203 -4.89 -12.96 -5.47
C TYR A 203 -4.29 -14.38 -5.57
N ALA A 204 -3.17 -14.62 -4.92
CA ALA A 204 -2.54 -15.94 -4.89
C ALA A 204 -3.41 -17.00 -4.18
N ARG A 205 -4.20 -16.58 -3.18
CA ARG A 205 -5.19 -17.43 -2.49
C ARG A 205 -6.34 -17.84 -3.42
N ARG A 206 -6.88 -16.86 -4.18
CA ARG A 206 -8.06 -17.10 -5.05
C ARG A 206 -7.71 -17.73 -6.38
N TYR A 207 -6.54 -17.45 -6.90
CA TYR A 207 -6.09 -17.86 -8.23
C TYR A 207 -4.69 -18.50 -8.21
N PRO A 208 -4.44 -19.54 -7.40
CA PRO A 208 -3.10 -20.11 -7.19
C PRO A 208 -2.46 -20.62 -8.48
N ASP A 209 -3.24 -21.20 -9.40
CA ASP A 209 -2.74 -21.74 -10.67
C ASP A 209 -2.31 -20.66 -11.66
N HIS A 210 -2.68 -19.41 -11.41
CA HIS A 210 -2.40 -18.27 -12.28
C HIS A 210 -1.26 -17.39 -11.80
N VAL A 211 -0.62 -17.71 -10.67
CA VAL A 211 0.56 -17.00 -10.17
C VAL A 211 1.80 -17.87 -10.35
N ARG A 212 2.87 -17.26 -10.90
CA ARG A 212 4.17 -17.92 -11.07
C ARG A 212 5.12 -17.59 -9.93
N SER A 213 5.16 -16.32 -9.52
CA SER A 213 5.95 -15.84 -8.38
C SER A 213 5.36 -14.57 -7.81
N ALA A 214 5.72 -14.24 -6.57
CA ALA A 214 5.32 -12.99 -5.92
C ALA A 214 6.51 -12.27 -5.28
N ILE A 215 6.50 -10.94 -5.37
CA ILE A 215 7.39 -10.04 -4.63
C ILE A 215 6.52 -9.18 -3.72
N LEU A 216 6.76 -9.25 -2.43
CA LEU A 216 6.01 -8.55 -1.39
C LEU A 216 6.95 -7.53 -0.73
N ASP A 217 6.74 -6.24 -0.99
CA ASP A 217 7.59 -5.16 -0.51
C ASP A 217 6.85 -4.26 0.47
N GLY A 218 7.34 -4.17 1.71
CA GLY A 218 6.62 -3.48 2.78
C GLY A 218 5.31 -4.16 3.13
N VAL A 219 5.40 -5.33 3.74
CA VAL A 219 4.30 -6.30 3.85
C VAL A 219 3.18 -5.87 4.79
N VAL A 220 1.96 -5.84 4.29
CA VAL A 220 0.74 -5.82 5.10
C VAL A 220 0.36 -7.26 5.40
N SER A 221 0.65 -7.71 6.63
CA SER A 221 0.34 -9.09 7.04
C SER A 221 -1.17 -9.32 7.20
N PRO A 222 -1.63 -10.58 7.17
CA PRO A 222 -3.05 -10.89 7.39
C PRO A 222 -3.60 -10.39 8.72
N SER A 223 -2.77 -10.36 9.77
CA SER A 223 -3.16 -9.87 11.11
C SER A 223 -3.25 -8.35 11.21
N MET A 224 -2.55 -7.62 10.32
CA MET A 224 -2.47 -6.17 10.35
C MET A 224 -3.79 -5.50 9.96
N GLN A 225 -4.14 -4.44 10.67
CA GLN A 225 -5.27 -3.54 10.40
C GLN A 225 -4.73 -2.16 10.02
N ILE A 226 -4.70 -1.86 8.71
CA ILE A 226 -4.00 -0.67 8.16
C ILE A 226 -4.44 0.62 8.85
N GLY A 227 -5.75 0.85 8.97
CA GLY A 227 -6.29 2.08 9.54
C GLY A 227 -6.00 2.31 11.02
N LEU A 228 -5.53 1.28 11.74
CA LEU A 228 -5.31 1.29 13.18
C LEU A 228 -3.85 1.05 13.54
N ASP A 229 -3.25 -0.02 13.03
CA ASP A 229 -1.91 -0.47 13.45
C ASP A 229 -0.79 0.42 12.93
N VAL A 230 -0.98 1.09 11.76
CA VAL A 230 0.02 2.01 11.17
C VAL A 230 0.38 3.15 12.12
N LEU A 231 -0.54 3.58 13.00
CA LEU A 231 -0.23 4.64 13.96
C LEU A 231 0.77 4.19 15.01
N GLN A 232 0.61 2.98 15.52
CA GLN A 232 1.55 2.41 16.48
C GLN A 232 2.91 2.19 15.83
N THR A 233 2.97 1.68 14.62
CA THR A 233 4.23 1.44 13.91
C THR A 233 4.97 2.74 13.60
N ARG A 234 4.26 3.81 13.24
CA ARG A 234 4.84 5.16 13.05
C ARG A 234 5.38 5.74 14.33
N ASP A 235 4.67 5.55 15.44
CA ASP A 235 5.12 6.00 16.76
C ASP A 235 6.41 5.28 17.18
N VAL A 236 6.48 3.98 16.97
CA VAL A 236 7.69 3.17 17.19
C VAL A 236 8.84 3.65 16.30
N ALA A 237 8.59 3.92 15.02
CA ALA A 237 9.61 4.39 14.09
C ALA A 237 10.20 5.75 14.52
N LEU A 238 9.36 6.70 14.91
CA LEU A 238 9.82 7.99 15.44
C LEU A 238 10.60 7.82 16.76
N SER A 239 10.11 6.97 17.67
CA SER A 239 10.79 6.67 18.93
C SER A 239 12.17 6.06 18.68
N ASN A 240 12.29 5.15 17.72
CA ASN A 240 13.58 4.55 17.35
C ASN A 240 14.60 5.58 16.83
N ILE A 241 14.15 6.61 16.11
CA ILE A 241 15.03 7.70 15.66
C ILE A 241 15.50 8.54 16.85
N VAL A 242 14.61 8.87 17.79
CA VAL A 242 14.95 9.58 19.03
C VAL A 242 15.99 8.79 19.84
N ASP A 243 15.78 7.47 20.00
CA ASP A 243 16.70 6.62 20.75
C ASP A 243 18.03 6.40 19.99
N LYS A 244 18.00 6.30 18.66
CA LYS A 244 19.21 6.22 17.83
C LYS A 244 20.08 7.48 18.00
N CYS A 245 19.47 8.67 18.09
CA CYS A 245 20.23 9.90 18.31
C CYS A 245 21.01 9.86 19.64
N LYS A 246 20.42 9.29 20.71
CA LYS A 246 21.09 9.13 22.03
C LYS A 246 22.35 8.25 21.95
N THR A 247 22.38 7.29 21.04
CA THR A 247 23.51 6.34 20.88
C THR A 247 24.50 6.74 19.79
N THR A 248 24.16 7.74 18.97
CA THR A 248 25.02 8.27 17.91
C THR A 248 25.76 9.49 18.40
N ARG A 249 27.10 9.36 18.58
CA ARG A 249 27.93 10.41 19.22
C ARG A 249 27.74 11.81 18.64
N ALA A 250 27.73 11.95 17.32
CA ALA A 250 27.57 13.25 16.65
C ALA A 250 26.17 13.83 16.87
N CYS A 251 25.13 12.99 16.79
CA CYS A 251 23.76 13.40 17.05
C CYS A 251 23.57 13.80 18.51
N GLN A 252 24.03 12.98 19.46
CA GLN A 252 23.93 13.26 20.89
C GLN A 252 24.65 14.56 21.28
N ALA A 253 25.84 14.83 20.72
CA ALA A 253 26.57 16.06 20.98
C ALA A 253 25.81 17.32 20.58
N ARG A 254 25.03 17.24 19.48
CA ARG A 254 24.26 18.37 18.94
C ARG A 254 22.83 18.42 19.47
N HIS A 255 22.25 17.25 19.77
CA HIS A 255 20.89 17.07 20.24
C HIS A 255 20.87 16.14 21.47
N PRO A 256 21.26 16.63 22.63
CA PRO A 256 21.55 15.78 23.80
C PRO A 256 20.32 15.00 24.28
N ASP A 257 19.11 15.56 24.14
CA ASP A 257 17.86 14.88 24.47
C ASP A 257 16.70 15.33 23.58
N LEU A 258 16.47 14.59 22.50
CA LEU A 258 15.32 14.81 21.60
C LEU A 258 13.97 14.49 22.26
N GLY A 259 13.95 13.62 23.27
CA GLY A 259 12.73 13.34 24.03
C GLY A 259 12.29 14.57 24.83
N ALA A 260 13.19 15.15 25.61
CA ALA A 260 12.95 16.40 26.33
C ALA A 260 12.62 17.58 25.40
N ALA A 261 13.21 17.61 24.20
CA ALA A 261 12.86 18.57 23.15
C ALA A 261 11.38 18.45 22.73
N LEU A 262 10.89 17.24 22.50
CA LEU A 262 9.47 17.00 22.18
C LEU A 262 8.54 17.41 23.32
N ASP A 263 8.90 17.14 24.58
CA ASP A 263 8.14 17.58 25.74
C ASP A 263 8.07 19.11 25.83
N THR A 264 9.19 19.80 25.55
CA THR A 264 9.26 21.26 25.50
C THR A 264 8.35 21.82 24.40
N ILE A 265 8.35 21.22 23.20
CA ILE A 265 7.45 21.62 22.11
C ILE A 265 5.99 21.43 22.52
N LYS A 266 5.67 20.30 23.17
CA LYS A 266 4.31 20.02 23.66
C LYS A 266 3.85 21.09 24.65
N ALA A 267 4.71 21.45 25.59
CA ALA A 267 4.42 22.53 26.56
C ALA A 267 4.23 23.89 25.87
N ASN A 268 5.09 24.23 24.90
CA ASN A 268 5.04 25.48 24.12
C ASN A 268 3.79 25.61 23.25
N LEU A 269 3.27 24.51 22.71
CA LEU A 269 2.04 24.50 21.93
C LEU A 269 0.80 24.55 22.84
N GLY A 270 0.90 24.07 24.07
CA GLY A 270 -0.22 23.97 25.01
C GLY A 270 -1.25 22.91 24.58
N VAL A 271 -2.25 22.70 25.44
CA VAL A 271 -3.28 21.66 25.27
C VAL A 271 -4.11 21.93 24.00
N ASN A 272 -4.46 23.18 23.75
CA ASN A 272 -5.32 23.56 22.63
C ASN A 272 -4.55 23.91 21.35
N GLY A 273 -3.22 23.87 21.36
CA GLY A 273 -2.41 24.39 20.25
C GLY A 273 -2.40 25.92 20.19
N LYS A 274 -1.74 26.45 19.18
CA LYS A 274 -1.65 27.91 18.95
C LYS A 274 -1.64 28.26 17.47
N GLU A 275 -2.00 29.50 17.16
CA GLU A 275 -1.84 30.07 15.82
C GLU A 275 -0.35 30.33 15.56
N VAL A 276 0.14 29.85 14.41
CA VAL A 276 1.49 30.06 13.91
C VAL A 276 1.43 30.58 12.48
N VAL A 277 2.38 31.45 12.10
CA VAL A 277 2.50 31.92 10.72
C VAL A 277 3.60 31.13 10.04
N LEU A 278 3.26 30.46 8.95
CA LEU A 278 4.19 29.64 8.16
C LEU A 278 4.16 30.11 6.70
N ASN A 279 5.31 30.03 6.04
CA ASN A 279 5.39 30.39 4.63
C ASN A 279 5.22 29.12 3.77
N ASP A 280 4.32 29.16 2.78
CA ASP A 280 4.21 28.11 1.80
C ASP A 280 5.55 27.95 1.06
N PRO A 281 6.17 26.76 1.09
CA PRO A 281 7.53 26.56 0.57
C PRO A 281 7.62 26.72 -0.96
N ARG A 282 6.50 26.70 -1.68
CA ARG A 282 6.46 26.82 -3.16
C ARG A 282 6.18 28.24 -3.62
N THR A 283 5.36 28.99 -2.87
CA THR A 283 4.91 30.32 -3.25
C THR A 283 5.51 31.44 -2.41
N GLY A 284 6.08 31.11 -1.24
CA GLY A 284 6.59 32.08 -0.26
C GLY A 284 5.47 32.83 0.51
N GLN A 285 4.20 32.55 0.22
CA GLN A 285 3.09 33.25 0.87
C GLN A 285 2.95 32.85 2.33
N SER A 286 2.87 33.83 3.21
CA SER A 286 2.61 33.64 4.63
C SER A 286 1.14 33.24 4.87
N GLN A 287 0.94 32.20 5.65
CA GLN A 287 -0.38 31.69 6.02
C GLN A 287 -0.46 31.42 7.52
N LYS A 288 -1.62 31.66 8.09
CA LYS A 288 -1.92 31.32 9.49
C LYS A 288 -2.38 29.87 9.59
N HIS A 289 -1.78 29.12 10.50
CA HIS A 289 -2.10 27.74 10.81
C HIS A 289 -2.36 27.55 12.29
N HIS A 290 -3.34 26.72 12.63
CA HIS A 290 -3.53 26.28 14.00
C HIS A 290 -2.72 24.99 14.20
N LEU A 291 -1.61 25.07 14.95
CA LEU A 291 -0.71 23.94 15.20
C LEU A 291 -0.89 23.45 16.63
N ASN A 292 -1.23 22.18 16.78
CA ASN A 292 -1.20 21.47 18.05
C ASN A 292 -0.13 20.35 18.02
N PHE A 293 0.10 19.72 19.18
CA PHE A 293 1.14 18.70 19.29
C PHE A 293 0.86 17.46 18.41
N ASP A 294 -0.39 17.03 18.27
CA ASP A 294 -0.74 15.87 17.44
C ASP A 294 -0.50 16.13 15.95
N HIS A 295 -0.77 17.34 15.47
CA HIS A 295 -0.41 17.77 14.12
C HIS A 295 1.09 17.69 13.88
N LEU A 296 1.88 18.19 14.84
CA LEU A 296 3.34 18.16 14.78
C LEU A 296 3.86 16.72 14.73
N ILE A 297 3.41 15.87 15.64
CA ILE A 297 3.84 14.45 15.69
C ILE A 297 3.44 13.72 14.43
N SER A 298 2.22 13.93 13.92
CA SER A 298 1.78 13.32 12.66
C SER A 298 2.67 13.72 11.47
N ALA A 299 3.10 14.98 11.42
CA ALA A 299 4.02 15.46 10.40
C ALA A 299 5.43 14.82 10.56
N LEU A 300 5.98 14.75 11.75
CA LEU A 300 7.26 14.09 12.03
C LEU A 300 7.21 12.59 11.65
N GLN A 301 6.13 11.91 12.00
CA GLN A 301 5.92 10.50 11.68
C GLN A 301 5.85 10.24 10.16
N GLN A 302 5.31 11.18 9.37
CA GLN A 302 5.32 11.05 7.91
C GLN A 302 6.73 11.13 7.33
N LEU A 303 7.63 11.88 7.93
CA LEU A 303 9.02 11.98 7.46
C LEU A 303 9.80 10.67 7.66
N THR A 304 9.33 9.78 8.54
CA THR A 304 10.00 8.49 8.77
C THR A 304 9.85 7.49 7.61
N TYR A 305 8.98 7.76 6.64
CA TYR A 305 8.83 6.91 5.44
C TYR A 305 10.07 6.93 4.53
N SER A 306 10.79 8.07 4.48
CA SER A 306 12.03 8.20 3.70
C SER A 306 13.24 8.25 4.64
N PRO A 307 14.27 7.43 4.38
CA PRO A 307 15.53 7.49 5.13
C PRO A 307 16.16 8.88 5.11
N GLU A 308 16.10 9.56 3.96
CA GLU A 308 16.69 10.89 3.76
C GLU A 308 15.98 11.95 4.64
N LEU A 309 14.65 11.89 4.70
CA LEU A 309 13.87 12.80 5.54
C LEU A 309 14.01 12.44 7.03
N SER A 310 14.11 11.16 7.35
CA SER A 310 14.38 10.69 8.71
C SER A 310 15.71 11.26 9.26
N ALA A 311 16.71 11.39 8.40
CA ALA A 311 18.01 11.96 8.77
C ALA A 311 17.92 13.43 9.24
N LEU A 312 16.91 14.17 8.78
CA LEU A 312 16.69 15.58 9.13
C LEU A 312 15.90 15.76 10.44
N LEU A 313 15.24 14.72 10.95
CA LEU A 313 14.33 14.82 12.10
C LEU A 313 14.97 15.43 13.34
N PRO A 314 16.23 15.10 13.75
CA PRO A 314 16.84 15.71 14.92
C PRO A 314 16.93 17.25 14.81
N GLU A 315 17.35 17.77 13.67
CA GLU A 315 17.45 19.20 13.45
C GLU A 315 16.07 19.89 13.34
N ILE A 316 15.09 19.23 12.70
CA ILE A 316 13.71 19.72 12.61
C ILE A 316 13.10 19.86 14.00
N ILE A 317 13.27 18.85 14.86
CA ILE A 317 12.79 18.87 16.25
C ILE A 317 13.49 19.99 17.05
N ARG A 318 14.81 20.13 16.93
CA ARG A 318 15.55 21.20 17.59
C ARG A 318 15.02 22.58 17.22
N ARG A 319 14.83 22.85 15.93
CA ARG A 319 14.30 24.15 15.47
C ARG A 319 12.88 24.40 15.96
N ALA A 320 12.06 23.36 16.05
CA ALA A 320 10.69 23.46 16.57
C ALA A 320 10.66 23.85 18.08
N VAL A 321 11.70 23.52 18.87
CA VAL A 321 11.85 24.00 20.26
C VAL A 321 11.90 25.53 20.31
N ASP A 322 12.63 26.15 19.37
CA ASP A 322 12.77 27.60 19.23
C ASP A 322 11.54 28.26 18.58
N GLY A 323 10.49 27.49 18.26
CA GLY A 323 9.28 27.96 17.61
C GLY A 323 9.39 28.07 16.07
N ASP A 324 10.50 27.64 15.50
CA ASP A 324 10.66 27.58 14.04
C ASP A 324 10.11 26.26 13.48
N TYR A 325 8.84 26.25 13.11
CA TYR A 325 8.14 25.14 12.49
C TYR A 325 8.28 25.11 10.95
N GLY A 326 9.00 26.10 10.35
CA GLY A 326 9.15 26.22 8.90
C GLY A 326 9.70 24.95 8.22
N PRO A 327 10.84 24.37 8.68
CA PRO A 327 11.39 23.15 8.09
C PRO A 327 10.46 21.94 8.19
N LEU A 328 9.74 21.77 9.31
CA LEU A 328 8.74 20.71 9.44
C LEU A 328 7.60 20.88 8.43
N TYR A 329 7.08 22.12 8.35
CA TYR A 329 5.98 22.45 7.43
C TYR A 329 6.38 22.22 5.99
N ALA A 330 7.58 22.66 5.57
CA ALA A 330 8.07 22.47 4.22
C ALA A 330 8.22 20.98 3.86
N SER A 331 8.84 20.19 4.73
CA SER A 331 9.06 18.76 4.51
C SER A 331 7.75 17.98 4.49
N ALA A 332 6.85 18.25 5.44
CA ALA A 332 5.55 17.60 5.51
C ALA A 332 4.65 17.96 4.31
N ASN A 333 4.67 19.22 3.86
CA ASN A 333 3.91 19.63 2.68
C ASN A 333 4.38 18.93 1.41
N GLN A 334 5.70 18.76 1.23
CA GLN A 334 6.23 18.05 0.07
C GLN A 334 5.69 16.62 0.01
N VAL A 335 5.79 15.87 1.12
CA VAL A 335 5.30 14.49 1.20
C VAL A 335 3.78 14.43 1.02
N THR A 336 3.03 15.29 1.71
CA THR A 336 1.58 15.28 1.67
C THR A 336 1.02 15.68 0.31
N ALA A 337 1.61 16.67 -0.35
CA ALA A 337 1.16 17.16 -1.66
C ALA A 337 1.33 16.09 -2.76
N ASP A 338 2.42 15.34 -2.72
CA ASP A 338 2.65 14.25 -3.69
C ASP A 338 1.73 13.05 -3.42
N LEU A 339 1.54 12.69 -2.16
CA LEU A 339 0.64 11.60 -1.77
C LEU A 339 -0.83 11.93 -2.09
N ALA A 340 -1.25 13.17 -1.80
CA ALA A 340 -2.61 13.63 -2.03
C ALA A 340 -3.06 13.50 -3.50
N LYS A 341 -2.13 13.74 -4.45
CA LYS A 341 -2.42 13.60 -5.88
C LYS A 341 -2.58 12.14 -6.33
N GLN A 342 -2.04 11.22 -5.57
CA GLN A 342 -1.96 9.81 -5.92
C GLN A 342 -3.02 8.96 -5.24
N MET A 343 -3.62 9.47 -4.14
CA MET A 343 -4.52 8.72 -3.27
C MET A 343 -5.98 9.10 -3.49
N ASN A 344 -6.83 8.09 -3.61
CA ASN A 344 -8.27 8.25 -3.49
C ASN A 344 -8.72 7.94 -2.06
N ILE A 345 -9.13 8.98 -1.33
CA ILE A 345 -9.47 8.88 0.09
C ILE A 345 -10.80 8.15 0.31
N ALA A 346 -11.76 8.30 -0.59
CA ALA A 346 -13.01 7.56 -0.50
C ALA A 346 -12.77 6.05 -0.64
N LEU A 347 -11.91 5.64 -1.58
CA LEU A 347 -11.49 4.24 -1.68
C LEU A 347 -10.71 3.77 -0.46
N TYR A 348 -9.82 4.60 0.09
CA TYR A 348 -9.10 4.27 1.32
C TYR A 348 -10.08 3.87 2.43
N TYR A 349 -11.13 4.65 2.66
CA TYR A 349 -12.13 4.32 3.69
C TYR A 349 -13.02 3.14 3.30
N SER A 350 -13.39 2.98 2.02
CA SER A 350 -14.16 1.81 1.59
C SER A 350 -13.44 0.49 1.89
N VAL A 351 -12.13 0.44 1.61
CA VAL A 351 -11.31 -0.73 1.93
C VAL A 351 -11.08 -0.86 3.44
N THR A 352 -10.61 0.20 4.11
CA THR A 352 -10.24 0.13 5.53
C THR A 352 -11.43 -0.19 6.43
N CYS A 353 -12.58 0.44 6.17
CA CYS A 353 -13.78 0.19 6.96
C CYS A 353 -14.33 -1.22 6.74
N SER A 354 -14.19 -1.77 5.53
CA SER A 354 -14.63 -3.14 5.22
C SER A 354 -13.60 -4.18 5.66
N ASP A 355 -12.36 -4.07 5.17
CA ASP A 355 -11.36 -5.13 5.32
C ASP A 355 -10.69 -5.14 6.70
N ASP A 356 -10.60 -4.00 7.39
CA ASP A 356 -9.90 -3.89 8.66
C ASP A 356 -10.85 -3.70 9.86
N VAL A 357 -11.72 -2.68 9.83
CA VAL A 357 -12.54 -2.33 11.00
C VAL A 357 -13.59 -3.39 11.30
N LEU A 358 -14.18 -4.05 10.28
CA LEU A 358 -15.13 -5.15 10.50
C LEU A 358 -14.49 -6.37 11.21
N ARG A 359 -13.17 -6.54 11.09
CA ARG A 359 -12.41 -7.63 11.74
C ARG A 359 -11.83 -7.25 13.09
N MET A 360 -12.11 -6.04 13.56
CA MET A 360 -11.52 -5.51 14.78
C MET A 360 -12.04 -6.23 16.01
N ALA A 361 -11.11 -6.72 16.84
CA ALA A 361 -11.46 -7.24 18.15
C ALA A 361 -11.94 -6.10 19.07
N PRO A 362 -12.93 -6.34 19.96
CA PRO A 362 -13.42 -5.32 20.91
C PRO A 362 -12.30 -4.66 21.75
N SER A 363 -11.24 -5.40 22.04
CA SER A 363 -10.09 -4.89 22.79
C SER A 363 -9.29 -3.78 22.08
N LYS A 364 -9.43 -3.66 20.74
CA LYS A 364 -8.75 -2.62 19.93
C LYS A 364 -9.54 -1.32 19.81
N THR A 365 -10.77 -1.26 20.32
CA THR A 365 -11.62 -0.05 20.24
C THR A 365 -11.03 1.15 20.98
N ALA A 366 -10.21 0.91 22.00
CA ALA A 366 -9.47 1.98 22.71
C ALA A 366 -8.35 2.62 21.88
N GLY A 367 -8.03 2.02 20.72
CA GLY A 367 -6.90 2.41 19.90
C GLY A 367 -5.55 1.88 20.43
N PRO A 368 -4.49 1.96 19.62
CA PRO A 368 -3.16 1.50 20.02
C PRO A 368 -2.55 2.41 21.09
N THR A 369 -1.74 1.82 21.98
CA THR A 369 -0.92 2.59 22.91
C THR A 369 0.22 3.25 22.14
N THR A 370 0.36 4.57 22.26
CA THR A 370 1.43 5.36 21.66
C THR A 370 2.39 5.85 22.74
N ARG A 371 3.67 6.00 22.40
CA ARG A 371 4.71 6.51 23.31
C ARG A 371 4.86 8.03 23.22
N ILE A 372 4.76 8.57 21.99
CA ILE A 372 5.00 9.98 21.70
C ILE A 372 3.71 10.67 21.23
N GLY A 373 2.94 10.00 20.37
CA GLY A 373 1.72 10.55 19.77
C GLY A 373 0.45 10.28 20.59
N SER A 374 -0.70 10.50 19.95
CA SER A 374 -2.02 10.22 20.51
C SER A 374 -2.79 9.20 19.65
N ASN A 375 -3.93 8.72 20.16
CA ASN A 375 -4.84 7.84 19.45
C ASN A 375 -5.83 8.60 18.54
N ALA A 376 -5.70 9.92 18.39
CA ALA A 376 -6.68 10.76 17.71
C ALA A 376 -6.99 10.28 16.28
N LEU A 377 -5.97 9.85 15.52
CA LEU A 377 -6.18 9.36 14.16
C LEU A 377 -6.91 8.00 14.12
N ALA A 378 -6.63 7.08 15.05
CA ALA A 378 -7.36 5.82 15.16
C ALA A 378 -8.83 6.07 15.50
N GLN A 379 -9.10 6.92 16.48
CA GLN A 379 -10.46 7.31 16.88
C GLN A 379 -11.21 7.94 15.70
N ARG A 380 -10.56 8.81 14.95
CA ARG A 380 -11.14 9.38 13.73
C ARG A 380 -11.45 8.32 12.68
N THR A 381 -10.56 7.37 12.43
CA THR A 381 -10.83 6.27 11.49
C THR A 381 -12.05 5.49 11.92
N LEU A 382 -12.17 5.17 13.21
CA LEU A 382 -13.32 4.48 13.74
C LEU A 382 -14.62 5.29 13.55
N ALA A 383 -14.60 6.58 13.90
CA ALA A 383 -15.77 7.47 13.75
C ALA A 383 -16.23 7.59 12.27
N ILE A 384 -15.29 7.68 11.32
CA ILE A 384 -15.62 7.64 9.90
C ILE A 384 -16.27 6.32 9.51
N CYS A 385 -15.69 5.21 9.97
CA CYS A 385 -16.16 3.88 9.63
C CYS A 385 -17.51 3.50 10.29
N GLU A 386 -17.97 4.20 11.31
CA GLU A 386 -19.31 3.99 11.86
C GLU A 386 -20.39 4.11 10.78
N ASN A 387 -20.31 5.14 9.95
CA ASN A 387 -21.31 5.49 8.94
C ASN A 387 -20.84 5.20 7.50
N TRP A 388 -19.61 4.72 7.27
CA TRP A 388 -19.14 4.37 5.95
C TRP A 388 -19.74 3.04 5.50
N PRO A 389 -20.26 2.91 4.24
CA PRO A 389 -20.75 1.65 3.70
C PRO A 389 -19.68 0.57 3.76
N LYS A 390 -20.02 -0.59 4.30
CA LYS A 390 -19.09 -1.72 4.49
C LYS A 390 -19.47 -2.87 3.58
N GLY A 391 -18.49 -3.35 2.83
CA GLY A 391 -18.65 -4.48 1.93
C GLY A 391 -18.44 -5.83 2.63
N LYS A 392 -18.79 -6.88 1.92
CA LYS A 392 -18.53 -8.25 2.35
C LYS A 392 -17.05 -8.57 2.26
N ILE A 393 -16.50 -9.15 3.30
CA ILE A 393 -15.14 -9.71 3.32
C ILE A 393 -15.20 -11.23 3.34
N GLN A 394 -14.20 -11.86 2.78
CA GLN A 394 -14.07 -13.31 2.82
C GLN A 394 -13.66 -13.77 4.23
N ASN A 395 -14.20 -14.88 4.70
CA ASN A 395 -13.94 -15.42 6.05
C ASN A 395 -12.46 -15.76 6.27
N ASP A 396 -11.71 -16.02 5.21
CA ASP A 396 -10.30 -16.38 5.24
C ASP A 396 -9.33 -15.22 4.90
N ALA A 397 -9.85 -14.00 4.70
CA ALA A 397 -9.04 -12.83 4.33
C ALA A 397 -7.96 -12.48 5.37
N ALA A 398 -8.18 -12.80 6.65
CA ALA A 398 -7.21 -12.59 7.73
C ALA A 398 -6.35 -13.83 8.00
N GLN A 399 -6.57 -14.94 7.29
CA GLN A 399 -5.80 -16.16 7.50
C GLN A 399 -4.46 -16.10 6.77
N PRO A 400 -3.39 -16.69 7.32
CA PRO A 400 -2.15 -16.86 6.60
C PRO A 400 -2.35 -17.62 5.29
N LEU A 401 -1.67 -17.22 4.23
CA LEU A 401 -1.62 -18.00 2.98
C LEU A 401 -0.62 -19.14 3.14
N SER A 402 -1.08 -20.38 3.12
CA SER A 402 -0.19 -21.55 3.02
C SER A 402 -0.04 -21.93 1.55
N SER A 403 1.16 -21.77 1.00
CA SER A 403 1.43 -22.01 -0.43
C SER A 403 2.91 -22.26 -0.66
N SER A 404 3.23 -23.11 -1.64
CA SER A 404 4.58 -23.30 -2.18
C SER A 404 4.96 -22.27 -3.25
N LEU A 405 4.19 -21.18 -3.41
CA LEU A 405 4.48 -20.10 -4.35
C LEU A 405 5.85 -19.48 -4.04
N PRO A 406 6.79 -19.47 -5.01
CA PRO A 406 8.05 -18.76 -4.82
C PRO A 406 7.78 -17.28 -4.50
N THR A 407 8.20 -16.83 -3.32
CA THR A 407 7.89 -15.49 -2.82
C THR A 407 9.14 -14.79 -2.28
N LEU A 408 9.47 -13.65 -2.87
CA LEU A 408 10.50 -12.75 -2.35
C LEU A 408 9.83 -11.71 -1.45
N ILE A 409 10.23 -11.66 -0.18
CA ILE A 409 9.70 -10.72 0.80
C ILE A 409 10.79 -9.67 1.09
N LEU A 410 10.43 -8.40 0.97
CA LEU A 410 11.31 -7.26 1.21
C LEU A 410 10.73 -6.39 2.32
N SER A 411 11.57 -6.00 3.26
CA SER A 411 11.18 -5.07 4.35
C SER A 411 12.27 -4.06 4.60
N GLY A 412 11.92 -2.81 4.81
CA GLY A 412 12.83 -1.82 5.36
C GLY A 412 12.96 -1.96 6.88
N GLY A 413 14.18 -1.95 7.39
CA GLY A 413 14.43 -2.03 8.84
C GLY A 413 13.88 -0.83 9.62
N LEU A 414 13.69 0.31 8.95
CA LEU A 414 13.14 1.56 9.49
C LEU A 414 11.71 1.84 9.00
N ASP A 415 11.02 0.84 8.47
CA ASP A 415 9.69 1.02 7.89
C ASP A 415 8.64 1.42 8.95
N PRO A 416 8.05 2.63 8.85
CA PRO A 416 7.08 3.12 9.83
C PRO A 416 5.67 2.61 9.61
N ALA A 417 5.40 2.00 8.46
CA ALA A 417 4.06 1.53 8.09
C ALA A 417 3.93 0.03 8.23
N THR A 418 4.89 -0.70 7.69
CA THR A 418 4.88 -2.15 7.57
C THR A 418 6.22 -2.72 8.03
N PRO A 419 6.44 -2.80 9.36
CA PRO A 419 7.72 -3.21 9.92
C PRO A 419 8.10 -4.65 9.52
N PRO A 420 9.40 -5.03 9.61
CA PRO A 420 9.89 -6.35 9.24
C PRO A 420 9.16 -7.53 9.91
N SER A 421 8.57 -7.32 11.09
CA SER A 421 7.74 -8.31 11.79
C SER A 421 6.58 -8.83 10.93
N ASN A 422 5.98 -7.97 10.09
CA ASN A 422 4.89 -8.36 9.20
C ASN A 422 5.40 -9.29 8.07
N GLY A 423 6.56 -8.98 7.49
CA GLY A 423 7.21 -9.85 6.52
C GLY A 423 7.59 -11.21 7.12
N ALA A 424 8.08 -11.22 8.37
CA ALA A 424 8.39 -12.44 9.10
C ALA A 424 7.13 -13.26 9.42
N GLU A 425 5.99 -12.61 9.71
CA GLU A 425 4.70 -13.31 9.88
C GLU A 425 4.30 -14.07 8.62
N VAL A 426 4.33 -13.39 7.47
CA VAL A 426 3.97 -14.00 6.18
C VAL A 426 4.95 -15.10 5.79
N ALA A 427 6.25 -14.92 6.02
CA ALA A 427 7.26 -15.93 5.70
C ALA A 427 7.03 -17.27 6.40
N ARG A 428 6.47 -17.26 7.62
CA ARG A 428 6.19 -18.52 8.36
C ARG A 428 5.21 -19.46 7.66
N SER A 429 4.33 -18.92 6.85
CA SER A 429 3.31 -19.71 6.12
C SER A 429 3.66 -19.97 4.65
N LEU A 430 4.77 -19.41 4.16
CA LEU A 430 5.25 -19.55 2.79
C LEU A 430 6.62 -20.25 2.78
N PRO A 431 6.69 -21.58 2.78
CA PRO A 431 7.95 -22.33 2.87
C PRO A 431 8.90 -22.06 1.70
N ALA A 432 8.38 -21.69 0.53
CA ALA A 432 9.17 -21.26 -0.63
C ALA A 432 9.34 -19.74 -0.65
N SER A 433 9.72 -19.13 0.48
CA SER A 433 9.98 -17.67 0.55
C SER A 433 11.39 -17.37 1.06
N ARG A 434 11.89 -16.18 0.65
CA ARG A 434 13.07 -15.55 1.27
C ARG A 434 12.72 -14.15 1.71
N HIS A 435 12.93 -13.85 2.99
CA HIS A 435 12.74 -12.52 3.56
C HIS A 435 14.09 -11.80 3.65
N ILE A 436 14.21 -10.67 2.98
CA ILE A 436 15.37 -9.78 3.00
C ILE A 436 14.97 -8.50 3.74
N ILE A 437 15.71 -8.15 4.79
CA ILE A 437 15.51 -6.94 5.57
C ILE A 437 16.61 -5.94 5.19
N ALA A 438 16.22 -4.85 4.56
CA ALA A 438 17.11 -3.75 4.23
C ALA A 438 17.22 -2.81 5.44
N SER A 439 18.20 -3.05 6.30
CA SER A 439 18.29 -2.48 7.65
C SER A 439 18.28 -0.95 7.70
N GLY A 440 18.83 -0.30 6.67
CA GLY A 440 18.93 1.16 6.57
C GLY A 440 17.81 1.83 5.79
N TYR A 441 16.81 1.09 5.31
CA TYR A 441 15.76 1.60 4.44
C TYR A 441 14.42 1.74 5.18
N GLY A 442 13.61 2.69 4.72
CA GLY A 442 12.24 2.91 5.16
C GLY A 442 11.23 2.09 4.36
N HIS A 443 10.10 2.72 4.02
CA HIS A 443 9.00 2.06 3.33
C HIS A 443 9.28 1.88 1.84
N ILE A 444 9.09 0.66 1.30
CA ILE A 444 9.32 0.24 -0.08
C ILE A 444 10.81 0.25 -0.49
N VAL A 445 11.41 -0.90 -0.35
CA VAL A 445 12.85 -1.12 -0.56
C VAL A 445 13.20 -1.28 -2.04
N SER A 446 12.38 -1.97 -2.79
CA SER A 446 12.70 -2.41 -4.16
C SER A 446 12.82 -1.28 -5.19
N SER A 447 12.39 -0.07 -4.85
CA SER A 447 12.55 1.12 -5.70
C SER A 447 13.95 1.75 -5.60
N HIS A 448 14.77 1.31 -4.63
CA HIS A 448 16.06 1.89 -4.29
C HIS A 448 17.23 0.99 -4.74
N ALA A 449 18.41 1.61 -4.89
CA ALA A 449 19.68 0.95 -5.16
C ALA A 449 19.58 -0.13 -6.25
N CYS A 450 19.91 -1.37 -5.91
CA CYS A 450 19.86 -2.52 -6.82
C CYS A 450 18.50 -3.26 -6.80
N GLY A 451 17.50 -2.76 -6.08
CA GLY A 451 16.17 -3.39 -5.98
C GLY A 451 15.53 -3.75 -7.32
N PRO A 452 15.53 -2.87 -8.34
CA PRO A 452 15.00 -3.22 -9.66
C PRO A 452 15.68 -4.42 -10.30
N ARG A 453 17.01 -4.58 -10.11
CA ARG A 453 17.75 -5.75 -10.59
C ARG A 453 17.43 -7.02 -9.79
N LEU A 454 17.22 -6.87 -8.49
CA LEU A 454 16.80 -7.98 -7.63
C LEU A 454 15.43 -8.54 -8.06
N ILE A 455 14.47 -7.66 -8.34
CA ILE A 455 13.16 -8.02 -8.89
C ILE A 455 13.33 -8.76 -10.22
N ALA A 456 14.09 -8.20 -11.17
CA ALA A 456 14.29 -8.78 -12.48
C ALA A 456 14.90 -10.19 -12.39
N ALA A 457 15.94 -10.38 -11.57
CA ALA A 457 16.58 -11.67 -11.37
C ALA A 457 15.60 -12.69 -10.76
N PHE A 458 14.82 -12.32 -9.75
CA PHE A 458 13.86 -13.21 -9.12
C PHE A 458 12.70 -13.59 -10.07
N VAL A 459 12.16 -12.63 -10.83
CA VAL A 459 11.10 -12.93 -11.79
C VAL A 459 11.64 -13.78 -12.96
N ASP A 460 12.89 -13.58 -13.35
CA ASP A 460 13.48 -14.42 -14.39
C ASP A 460 13.64 -15.88 -13.93
N GLN A 461 14.25 -16.06 -12.79
CA GLN A 461 14.43 -17.35 -12.13
C GLN A 461 14.02 -17.23 -10.66
N PRO A 462 12.81 -17.73 -10.26
CA PRO A 462 12.35 -17.65 -8.87
C PRO A 462 13.05 -18.71 -8.01
N ASP A 463 14.36 -18.64 -8.00
CA ASP A 463 15.32 -19.44 -7.22
C ASP A 463 16.21 -18.50 -6.41
N PHE A 464 16.13 -18.59 -5.10
CA PHE A 464 16.84 -17.71 -4.18
C PHE A 464 18.37 -17.84 -4.26
N SER A 465 18.88 -18.99 -4.75
CA SER A 465 20.31 -19.19 -4.98
C SER A 465 20.86 -18.38 -6.16
N LYS A 466 19.97 -17.89 -7.03
CA LYS A 466 20.29 -17.09 -8.21
C LYS A 466 20.19 -15.59 -7.98
N LEU A 467 19.75 -15.18 -6.79
CA LEU A 467 19.68 -13.75 -6.49
C LEU A 467 21.06 -13.10 -6.48
N PRO A 468 21.19 -11.83 -6.92
CA PRO A 468 22.45 -11.12 -6.93
C PRO A 468 23.01 -10.95 -5.50
N THR A 469 24.00 -11.74 -5.09
CA THR A 469 24.53 -11.78 -3.72
C THR A 469 24.97 -10.42 -3.23
N ALA A 470 25.71 -9.65 -4.06
CA ALA A 470 26.14 -8.31 -3.71
C ALA A 470 24.99 -7.35 -3.44
N CYS A 471 23.84 -7.53 -4.11
CA CYS A 471 22.64 -6.72 -3.88
C CYS A 471 21.95 -7.13 -2.57
N VAL A 472 21.82 -8.42 -2.30
CA VAL A 472 21.28 -8.92 -1.03
C VAL A 472 22.13 -8.41 0.13
N ASP A 473 23.44 -8.57 0.05
CA ASP A 473 24.40 -8.07 1.05
C ASP A 473 24.31 -6.56 1.26
N HIS A 474 24.15 -5.80 0.18
CA HIS A 474 23.96 -4.34 0.27
C HIS A 474 22.75 -3.98 1.12
N PHE A 475 21.61 -4.65 0.91
CA PHE A 475 20.41 -4.39 1.69
C PHE A 475 20.53 -4.89 3.13
N GLU A 476 20.97 -6.12 3.35
CA GLU A 476 21.05 -6.72 4.68
C GLU A 476 22.09 -6.05 5.58
N LYS A 477 23.20 -5.56 5.00
CA LYS A 477 24.27 -4.86 5.71
C LYS A 477 24.14 -3.33 5.69
N SER A 478 23.06 -2.78 5.09
CA SER A 478 22.86 -1.34 5.03
C SER A 478 22.76 -0.75 6.42
N ILE A 479 23.60 0.23 6.70
CA ILE A 479 23.51 1.06 7.90
C ILE A 479 22.47 2.15 7.58
N GLY A 480 21.56 2.43 8.50
CA GLY A 480 20.54 3.47 8.29
C GLY A 480 21.17 4.82 7.90
N PRO A 481 20.37 5.76 7.39
CA PRO A 481 20.89 7.06 7.00
C PRO A 481 21.69 7.63 8.16
N ALA A 482 22.88 8.16 7.85
CA ALA A 482 23.60 8.99 8.81
C ALA A 482 22.64 10.11 9.22
N LEU A 483 22.38 10.25 10.51
CA LEU A 483 21.64 11.41 10.97
C LEU A 483 22.42 12.66 10.56
N TRP A 484 21.73 13.72 10.17
CA TRP A 484 22.36 14.95 9.62
C TRP A 484 23.61 15.39 10.37
N ALA A 485 23.63 15.23 11.70
CA ALA A 485 24.78 15.56 12.56
C ALA A 485 26.06 14.77 12.25
N ASP A 486 25.96 13.56 11.67
CA ASP A 486 27.12 12.71 11.39
C ASP A 486 27.95 13.25 10.20
N ASN A 487 27.31 14.00 9.30
CA ASN A 487 27.97 14.57 8.10
C ASN A 487 28.68 15.91 8.39
N LEU A 488 28.46 16.53 9.55
CA LEU A 488 29.06 17.81 9.91
C LEU A 488 30.30 17.68 10.82
N GLY A 489 30.61 16.45 11.25
CA GLY A 489 31.75 16.15 12.14
C GLY A 489 33.06 15.82 11.42
N GLY A 490 33.11 15.95 10.11
CA GLY A 490 34.28 15.60 9.28
C GLY A 490 35.06 16.80 8.69
N GLN A 491 35.11 17.94 9.39
CA GLN A 491 36.05 19.04 9.08
C GLN A 491 36.94 19.32 10.28
#